data_f6bd972d848510dc487c1687db8e5993
#
_entry.id   f6bd972d848510dc487c1687db8e5993
#
_cell.length_a   1.000
_cell.length_b   1.000
_cell.length_c   1.000
_cell.angle_alpha   90.00
_cell.angle_beta   90.00
_cell.angle_gamma   90.00
#
_symmetry.space_group_name_H-M   'P 1'
#
loop_
_entity.id
_entity.type
_entity.pdbx_description
1 polymer ?
#
loop_
_entity_poly.entity_id
_entity_poly.type
_entity_poly.pdbx_seq_one_letter_code
_entity_poly.pdbx_strand_id
1 'polypeptide(L)'
;MRVSGPILWLVGYVSLGGWAVAKEALLFSPVSEVPEWRLLDSGQGQLTRQEFEIRLQRTFDPGGALSSYLLWDAEGVTLFRDKARTQPLYRLTFAPVGFAPSAEAPHLTLGDAERPLSGKVICLDPGHIGGDWADIEERTFRIGRDEPVVEGELNLRVSRILEKRLREAGARVVWTHEGYEPTTPLRPADLYPEAIDYLLQGSRGVRLPRYSANRLIRWNAELLFYRSAEIQARARRVNEELRPDLTLCIHFNAAPWPGGRIRLTSANRLVLFAHGSYTADELAYDDQKFRLMRKLLEGSTAVEVGVGAAIGERFREVWGFRPESYAGSGYSHATGASPYVWYRNLIANRMFDGPVVFVEGPYMNDREMYRWIQAGEYEGGKAVAGRNRGNVFREYADLVAEGVIGYFRSQAGSPPAFTNYSP
;
A
#
# COMPACT_ATOMS: atom_id res chain seq x y z
N MET A 1 -12.80 -25.78 -13.07
CA MET A 1 -12.39 -24.81 -14.07
C MET A 1 -12.84 -23.44 -13.57
N ARG A 2 -11.97 -22.74 -12.85
CA ARG A 2 -12.24 -21.37 -12.39
C ARG A 2 -11.86 -20.41 -13.51
N VAL A 3 -12.77 -19.58 -13.91
CA VAL A 3 -12.55 -18.54 -14.93
C VAL A 3 -12.00 -17.32 -14.19
N SER A 4 -10.69 -17.12 -14.28
CA SER A 4 -10.03 -15.91 -13.83
C SER A 4 -10.28 -14.80 -14.84
N GLY A 5 -11.21 -13.92 -14.55
CA GLY A 5 -11.41 -12.66 -15.26
C GLY A 5 -10.57 -11.55 -14.62
N PRO A 6 -10.21 -10.50 -15.36
CA PRO A 6 -9.44 -9.38 -14.83
C PRO A 6 -10.24 -8.69 -13.72
N ILE A 7 -9.57 -8.38 -12.61
CA ILE A 7 -10.12 -7.62 -11.51
C ILE A 7 -10.21 -6.15 -11.96
N LEU A 8 -11.25 -5.85 -12.74
CA LEU A 8 -11.74 -4.48 -12.87
C LEU A 8 -12.67 -4.23 -11.68
N TRP A 9 -12.45 -3.15 -10.96
CA TRP A 9 -13.48 -2.52 -10.17
C TRP A 9 -14.58 -2.06 -11.14
N LEU A 10 -15.54 -2.95 -11.45
CA LEU A 10 -16.71 -2.61 -12.26
C LEU A 10 -17.68 -1.84 -11.36
N VAL A 11 -17.51 -0.52 -11.31
CA VAL A 11 -18.62 0.39 -11.09
C VAL A 11 -19.35 0.45 -12.43
N GLY A 12 -20.17 -0.58 -12.71
CA GLY A 12 -21.03 -0.62 -13.88
C GLY A 12 -22.21 0.33 -13.71
N TYR A 13 -22.17 1.48 -14.35
CA TYR A 13 -23.36 2.27 -14.61
C TYR A 13 -24.22 1.54 -15.64
N VAL A 14 -25.34 0.94 -15.17
CA VAL A 14 -26.48 0.62 -16.04
C VAL A 14 -27.66 1.48 -15.60
N SER A 15 -27.95 2.50 -16.37
CA SER A 15 -29.16 3.31 -16.20
C SER A 15 -30.37 2.54 -16.72
N LEU A 16 -31.27 2.11 -15.83
CA LEU A 16 -32.66 1.83 -16.15
C LEU A 16 -33.55 2.58 -15.19
N GLY A 17 -34.46 3.34 -15.75
CA GLY A 17 -35.24 4.34 -15.07
C GLY A 17 -36.21 3.80 -14.01
N GLY A 18 -36.51 4.68 -13.05
CA GLY A 18 -37.71 4.68 -12.24
C GLY A 18 -37.58 4.12 -10.84
N TRP A 19 -37.77 5.01 -9.86
CA TRP A 19 -37.91 4.89 -8.41
C TRP A 19 -36.59 5.00 -7.64
N ALA A 20 -36.25 6.24 -7.29
CA ALA A 20 -35.18 6.56 -6.33
C ALA A 20 -35.68 6.21 -4.91
N VAL A 21 -35.42 4.99 -4.46
CA VAL A 21 -35.27 4.73 -3.04
C VAL A 21 -33.93 5.37 -2.67
N ALA A 22 -33.92 6.33 -1.75
CA ALA A 22 -32.70 6.94 -1.25
C ALA A 22 -31.78 5.82 -0.73
N LYS A 23 -30.66 5.65 -1.42
CA LYS A 23 -29.62 4.67 -1.06
C LYS A 23 -28.99 5.18 0.23
N GLU A 24 -29.20 4.51 1.36
CA GLU A 24 -28.29 4.68 2.49
C GLU A 24 -26.89 4.32 2.00
N ALA A 25 -26.06 5.33 1.82
CA ALA A 25 -24.68 5.12 1.44
C ALA A 25 -23.98 4.39 2.58
N LEU A 26 -23.15 3.39 2.23
CA LEU A 26 -22.20 2.83 3.21
C LEU A 26 -21.40 3.98 3.79
N LEU A 27 -21.42 4.10 5.11
CA LEU A 27 -20.63 5.12 5.82
C LEU A 27 -19.16 4.72 5.94
N PHE A 28 -18.88 3.42 5.87
CA PHE A 28 -17.56 2.85 6.08
C PHE A 28 -17.22 1.82 5.01
N SER A 29 -15.94 1.66 4.73
CA SER A 29 -15.42 0.59 3.90
C SER A 29 -15.76 -0.78 4.53
N PRO A 30 -15.97 -1.84 3.74
CA PRO A 30 -16.26 -3.17 4.28
C PRO A 30 -15.20 -3.61 5.30
N VAL A 31 -15.67 -4.18 6.43
CA VAL A 31 -14.83 -4.66 7.54
C VAL A 31 -14.06 -3.56 8.28
N SER A 32 -14.20 -2.28 7.92
CA SER A 32 -13.49 -1.21 8.62
C SER A 32 -14.10 -0.90 9.99
N GLU A 33 -13.26 -0.43 10.88
CA GLU A 33 -13.66 0.07 12.20
C GLU A 33 -14.22 1.49 12.10
N VAL A 34 -15.10 1.84 13.03
CA VAL A 34 -15.59 3.22 13.15
C VAL A 34 -14.44 4.13 13.56
N PRO A 35 -14.17 5.22 12.81
CA PRO A 35 -13.07 6.12 13.12
C PRO A 35 -13.18 6.78 14.49
N GLU A 36 -12.10 6.72 15.25
CA GLU A 36 -11.96 7.48 16.48
C GLU A 36 -11.30 8.84 16.18
N TRP A 37 -12.12 9.82 15.80
CA TRP A 37 -11.66 11.14 15.33
C TRP A 37 -10.75 11.88 16.32
N ARG A 38 -10.89 11.64 17.63
CA ARG A 38 -10.03 12.22 18.67
C ARG A 38 -8.55 11.85 18.54
N LEU A 39 -8.24 10.75 17.85
CA LEU A 39 -6.84 10.39 17.57
C LEU A 39 -6.13 11.42 16.67
N LEU A 40 -6.88 12.32 16.02
CA LEU A 40 -6.32 13.41 15.23
C LEU A 40 -6.02 14.67 16.07
N ASP A 41 -6.42 14.72 17.35
CA ASP A 41 -6.30 15.92 18.18
C ASP A 41 -4.84 16.31 18.45
N SER A 42 -3.92 15.37 18.42
CA SER A 42 -2.49 15.65 18.49
C SER A 42 -1.97 16.50 17.32
N GLY A 43 -2.70 16.54 16.21
CA GLY A 43 -2.39 17.36 15.03
C GLY A 43 -2.95 18.78 15.08
N GLN A 44 -3.71 19.14 16.14
CA GLN A 44 -4.27 20.50 16.27
C GLN A 44 -3.16 21.55 16.39
N GLY A 45 -3.21 22.58 15.55
CA GLY A 45 -2.23 23.64 15.54
C GLY A 45 -0.82 23.26 15.10
N GLN A 46 -0.63 22.07 14.46
CA GLN A 46 0.67 21.59 14.03
C GLN A 46 0.99 21.91 12.57
N LEU A 47 0.01 22.28 11.77
CA LEU A 47 0.18 22.65 10.36
C LEU A 47 -0.43 24.03 10.11
N THR A 48 0.27 24.83 9.31
CA THR A 48 -0.32 26.03 8.74
C THR A 48 -1.36 25.64 7.68
N ARG A 49 -2.29 26.54 7.38
CA ARG A 49 -3.26 26.33 6.29
C ARG A 49 -2.58 26.01 4.97
N GLN A 50 -1.50 26.74 4.62
CA GLN A 50 -0.76 26.53 3.40
C GLN A 50 -0.13 25.14 3.29
N GLU A 51 0.48 24.66 4.38
CA GLU A 51 1.04 23.30 4.40
C GLU A 51 -0.03 22.22 4.24
N PHE A 52 -1.17 22.39 4.93
CA PHE A 52 -2.30 21.47 4.78
C PHE A 52 -2.79 21.43 3.32
N GLU A 53 -3.01 22.58 2.69
CA GLU A 53 -3.47 22.68 1.31
C GLU A 53 -2.46 22.03 0.33
N ILE A 54 -1.16 22.30 0.51
CA ILE A 54 -0.10 21.71 -0.31
C ILE A 54 -0.07 20.19 -0.18
N ARG A 55 -0.07 19.66 1.05
CA ARG A 55 -0.07 18.21 1.29
C ARG A 55 -1.31 17.56 0.68
N LEU A 56 -2.48 18.14 0.93
CA LEU A 56 -3.74 17.64 0.40
C LEU A 56 -3.71 17.55 -1.13
N GLN A 57 -3.40 18.65 -1.81
CA GLN A 57 -3.47 18.75 -3.27
C GLN A 57 -2.38 17.94 -3.96
N ARG A 58 -1.16 17.94 -3.43
CA ARG A 58 -0.03 17.27 -4.12
C ARG A 58 0.04 15.77 -3.86
N THR A 59 -0.46 15.32 -2.73
CA THR A 59 -0.29 13.92 -2.29
C THR A 59 -1.59 13.15 -2.25
N PHE A 60 -2.60 13.68 -1.57
CA PHE A 60 -3.77 12.89 -1.20
C PHE A 60 -4.94 13.04 -2.14
N ASP A 61 -5.23 14.26 -2.57
CA ASP A 61 -6.42 14.59 -3.37
C ASP A 61 -6.11 15.57 -4.51
N PRO A 62 -5.27 15.17 -5.49
CA PRO A 62 -4.94 16.03 -6.63
C PRO A 62 -6.17 16.35 -7.50
N GLY A 63 -7.22 15.53 -7.43
CA GLY A 63 -8.48 15.73 -8.13
C GLY A 63 -9.45 16.68 -7.44
N GLY A 64 -9.16 17.10 -6.20
CA GLY A 64 -10.00 18.04 -5.44
C GLY A 64 -11.35 17.46 -4.99
N ALA A 65 -11.50 16.15 -4.94
CA ALA A 65 -12.76 15.47 -4.58
C ALA A 65 -13.18 15.75 -3.13
N LEU A 66 -12.20 15.91 -2.21
CA LEU A 66 -12.46 16.20 -0.80
C LEU A 66 -13.00 17.63 -0.59
N SER A 67 -12.74 18.56 -1.50
CA SER A 67 -13.13 19.97 -1.37
C SER A 67 -14.62 20.16 -1.10
N SER A 68 -15.48 19.30 -1.65
CA SER A 68 -16.93 19.34 -1.41
C SER A 68 -17.33 18.95 0.02
N TYR A 69 -16.45 18.30 0.77
CA TYR A 69 -16.65 17.90 2.17
C TYR A 69 -15.98 18.84 3.16
N LEU A 70 -15.28 19.88 2.70
CA LEU A 70 -14.54 20.80 3.55
C LEU A 70 -15.22 22.16 3.63
N LEU A 71 -15.25 22.72 4.84
CA LEU A 71 -15.64 24.11 5.10
C LEU A 71 -14.47 24.83 5.78
N TRP A 72 -13.96 25.86 5.14
CA TRP A 72 -12.83 26.65 5.60
C TRP A 72 -13.30 27.91 6.34
N ASP A 73 -12.58 28.28 7.38
CA ASP A 73 -12.68 29.59 8.03
C ASP A 73 -11.29 30.17 8.30
N ALA A 74 -11.20 31.25 9.08
CA ALA A 74 -9.93 31.92 9.35
C ALA A 74 -8.96 31.08 10.20
N GLU A 75 -9.49 30.17 11.03
CA GLU A 75 -8.73 29.45 12.05
C GLU A 75 -8.48 27.98 11.68
N GLY A 76 -9.27 27.42 10.75
CA GLY A 76 -9.17 25.99 10.48
C GLY A 76 -10.03 25.50 9.32
N VAL A 77 -10.24 24.18 9.32
CA VAL A 77 -11.08 23.49 8.35
C VAL A 77 -11.96 22.46 9.06
N THR A 78 -13.25 22.45 8.71
CA THR A 78 -14.18 21.42 9.18
C THR A 78 -14.44 20.41 8.07
N LEU A 79 -14.22 19.14 8.37
CA LEU A 79 -14.52 18.00 7.51
C LEU A 79 -15.92 17.49 7.81
N PHE A 80 -16.70 17.26 6.76
CA PHE A 80 -18.06 16.77 6.83
C PHE A 80 -18.20 15.36 6.25
N ARG A 81 -19.22 14.64 6.72
CA ARG A 81 -19.61 13.33 6.18
C ARG A 81 -20.18 13.45 4.78
N ASP A 82 -20.99 14.45 4.55
CA ASP A 82 -21.78 14.65 3.35
C ASP A 82 -21.38 15.95 2.61
N LYS A 83 -21.61 15.95 1.30
CA LYS A 83 -21.30 17.10 0.44
C LYS A 83 -22.20 18.32 0.68
N ALA A 84 -23.37 18.11 1.32
CA ALA A 84 -24.25 19.19 1.74
C ALA A 84 -23.75 19.90 3.01
N ARG A 85 -22.71 19.33 3.65
CA ARG A 85 -22.07 19.88 4.86
C ARG A 85 -23.02 20.01 6.03
N THR A 86 -23.86 19.00 6.24
CA THR A 86 -24.85 18.98 7.33
C THR A 86 -24.36 18.18 8.55
N GLN A 87 -23.42 17.24 8.36
CA GLN A 87 -22.93 16.33 9.40
C GLN A 87 -21.42 16.50 9.58
N PRO A 88 -20.97 17.35 10.54
CA PRO A 88 -19.55 17.53 10.80
C PRO A 88 -18.94 16.24 11.40
N LEU A 89 -17.76 15.87 10.95
CA LEU A 89 -16.98 14.74 11.45
C LEU A 89 -15.82 15.18 12.34
N TYR A 90 -15.08 16.19 11.88
CA TYR A 90 -13.89 16.66 12.56
C TYR A 90 -13.56 18.11 12.20
N ARG A 91 -13.02 18.87 13.16
CA ARG A 91 -12.48 20.20 12.94
C ARG A 91 -10.99 20.19 13.25
N LEU A 92 -10.19 20.62 12.27
CA LEU A 92 -8.76 20.87 12.44
C LEU A 92 -8.52 22.39 12.53
N THR A 93 -7.82 22.82 13.58
CA THR A 93 -7.34 24.18 13.76
C THR A 93 -5.93 24.30 13.21
N PHE A 94 -5.64 25.36 12.47
CA PHE A 94 -4.32 25.59 11.88
C PHE A 94 -3.37 26.29 12.85
N ALA A 95 -2.08 26.05 12.64
CA ALA A 95 -1.03 26.85 13.25
C ALA A 95 -1.06 28.28 12.67
N PRO A 96 -0.64 29.31 13.45
CA PRO A 96 -0.51 30.66 12.94
C PRO A 96 0.52 30.75 11.79
N VAL A 97 0.35 31.73 10.91
CA VAL A 97 1.32 32.02 9.86
C VAL A 97 2.68 32.33 10.48
N GLY A 98 3.73 31.70 9.96
CA GLY A 98 5.10 31.80 10.51
C GLY A 98 5.41 30.81 11.64
N PHE A 99 4.47 29.93 11.98
CA PHE A 99 4.74 28.80 12.83
C PHE A 99 5.77 27.88 12.12
N ALA A 100 6.93 27.72 12.74
CA ALA A 100 7.81 26.60 12.39
C ALA A 100 7.38 25.41 13.26
N PRO A 101 6.87 24.31 12.68
CA PRO A 101 6.65 23.13 13.47
C PRO A 101 7.93 22.83 14.24
N SER A 102 7.79 22.60 15.55
CA SER A 102 8.92 22.06 16.30
C SER A 102 9.38 20.83 15.51
N ALA A 103 10.67 20.73 15.22
CA ALA A 103 11.24 19.72 14.33
C ALA A 103 11.15 18.29 14.90
N GLU A 104 9.97 17.93 15.37
CA GLU A 104 9.52 16.59 15.71
C GLU A 104 8.72 15.98 14.53
N ALA A 105 9.23 16.15 13.31
CA ALA A 105 9.23 15.00 12.41
C ALA A 105 9.88 13.86 13.24
N PRO A 106 9.33 12.61 13.22
CA PRO A 106 9.90 11.55 14.02
C PRO A 106 11.41 11.66 13.90
N HIS A 107 12.07 12.03 15.02
CA HIS A 107 13.51 12.27 15.02
C HIS A 107 14.12 10.94 14.66
N LEU A 108 14.34 10.77 13.37
CA LEU A 108 15.19 9.72 12.88
C LEU A 108 16.57 10.05 13.45
N THR A 109 16.81 9.63 14.70
CA THR A 109 18.14 9.69 15.27
C THR A 109 19.08 9.10 14.24
N LEU A 110 19.99 9.92 13.73
CA LEU A 110 20.86 9.50 12.63
C LEU A 110 21.82 8.47 13.20
N GLY A 111 21.85 7.28 12.58
CA GLY A 111 22.87 6.29 12.87
C GLY A 111 24.26 6.83 12.53
N ASP A 112 25.32 6.17 13.02
CA ASP A 112 26.66 6.48 12.58
C ASP A 112 26.89 6.02 11.12
N ALA A 113 28.01 6.45 10.51
CA ALA A 113 28.32 6.14 9.13
C ALA A 113 28.47 4.62 8.86
N GLU A 114 28.88 3.84 9.88
CA GLU A 114 29.07 2.39 9.78
C GLU A 114 27.75 1.64 9.97
N ARG A 115 26.86 2.16 10.83
CA ARG A 115 25.56 1.57 11.15
C ARG A 115 24.42 2.57 10.95
N PRO A 116 24.11 2.94 9.70
CA PRO A 116 23.19 4.04 9.40
C PRO A 116 21.74 3.80 9.84
N LEU A 117 21.37 2.55 10.14
CA LEU A 117 20.07 2.17 10.67
C LEU A 117 20.07 1.96 12.20
N SER A 118 21.15 2.35 12.89
CA SER A 118 21.23 2.23 14.35
C SER A 118 20.10 3.03 15.02
N GLY A 119 19.43 2.41 15.98
CA GLY A 119 18.28 3.00 16.68
C GLY A 119 16.96 2.98 15.90
N LYS A 120 16.94 2.51 14.64
CA LYS A 120 15.72 2.39 13.84
C LYS A 120 15.01 1.07 14.07
N VAL A 121 13.68 1.13 14.07
CA VAL A 121 12.80 -0.02 14.05
C VAL A 121 12.20 -0.12 12.65
N ILE A 122 12.55 -1.17 11.90
CA ILE A 122 12.00 -1.40 10.57
C ILE A 122 11.07 -2.61 10.62
N CYS A 123 9.83 -2.40 10.19
CA CYS A 123 8.86 -3.48 10.05
C CYS A 123 8.91 -4.06 8.65
N LEU A 124 8.99 -5.38 8.55
CA LEU A 124 8.79 -6.11 7.31
C LEU A 124 7.36 -6.63 7.26
N ASP A 125 6.66 -6.29 6.18
CA ASP A 125 5.35 -6.80 5.83
C ASP A 125 5.45 -7.60 4.52
N PRO A 126 5.75 -8.91 4.58
CA PRO A 126 5.71 -9.76 3.39
C PRO A 126 4.29 -9.76 2.84
N GLY A 127 4.12 -9.35 1.57
CA GLY A 127 2.81 -9.31 0.94
C GLY A 127 2.18 -10.69 0.85
N HIS A 128 0.87 -10.74 0.97
CA HIS A 128 0.08 -11.98 0.96
C HIS A 128 0.35 -12.89 2.15
N ILE A 129 -0.38 -14.01 2.23
CA ILE A 129 -0.22 -15.03 3.26
C ILE A 129 0.64 -16.17 2.70
N GLY A 130 0.29 -16.65 1.50
CA GLY A 130 0.94 -17.79 0.87
C GLY A 130 0.48 -19.16 1.42
N GLY A 131 1.27 -20.21 1.17
CA GLY A 131 0.92 -21.57 1.58
C GLY A 131 -0.45 -22.00 1.08
N ASP A 132 -1.25 -22.64 1.92
CA ASP A 132 -2.60 -23.11 1.60
C ASP A 132 -3.60 -21.98 1.28
N TRP A 133 -3.27 -20.73 1.59
CA TRP A 133 -4.10 -19.55 1.33
C TRP A 133 -3.89 -18.95 -0.07
N ALA A 134 -2.82 -19.33 -0.76
CA ALA A 134 -2.44 -18.74 -2.05
C ALA A 134 -3.51 -18.86 -3.13
N ASP A 135 -4.30 -19.94 -3.12
CA ASP A 135 -5.42 -20.15 -4.03
C ASP A 135 -6.57 -19.15 -3.78
N ILE A 136 -6.88 -18.88 -2.51
CA ILE A 136 -7.91 -17.90 -2.11
C ILE A 136 -7.46 -16.49 -2.48
N GLU A 137 -6.19 -16.19 -2.28
CA GLU A 137 -5.59 -14.91 -2.64
C GLU A 137 -5.48 -14.69 -4.15
N GLU A 138 -5.65 -15.73 -4.95
CA GLU A 138 -5.42 -15.73 -6.41
C GLU A 138 -3.99 -15.26 -6.75
N ARG A 139 -3.02 -15.64 -5.92
CA ARG A 139 -1.60 -15.23 -6.01
C ARG A 139 -0.67 -16.41 -6.22
N THR A 140 -1.15 -17.39 -7.01
CA THR A 140 -0.37 -18.55 -7.41
C THR A 140 -0.62 -18.91 -8.86
N PHE A 141 0.42 -19.43 -9.51
CA PHE A 141 0.30 -20.03 -10.84
C PHE A 141 1.38 -21.08 -11.07
N ARG A 142 1.12 -21.98 -12.02
CA ARG A 142 2.06 -23.01 -12.45
C ARG A 142 2.08 -23.12 -13.97
N ILE A 143 3.25 -23.32 -14.56
CA ILE A 143 3.43 -23.57 -15.99
C ILE A 143 3.92 -25.00 -16.18
N GLY A 144 3.10 -25.83 -16.81
CA GLY A 144 3.43 -27.22 -17.08
C GLY A 144 3.69 -28.01 -15.79
N ARG A 145 4.91 -28.54 -15.68
CA ARG A 145 5.37 -29.36 -14.53
C ARG A 145 6.33 -28.62 -13.60
N ASP A 146 6.56 -27.32 -13.86
CA ASP A 146 7.43 -26.51 -13.04
C ASP A 146 6.86 -26.34 -11.62
N GLU A 147 7.68 -25.93 -10.68
CA GLU A 147 7.23 -25.61 -9.33
C GLU A 147 6.22 -24.44 -9.34
N PRO A 148 5.18 -24.48 -8.48
CA PRO A 148 4.26 -23.36 -8.37
C PRO A 148 4.99 -22.07 -8.01
N VAL A 149 4.60 -20.99 -8.64
CA VAL A 149 5.01 -19.64 -8.23
C VAL A 149 3.92 -19.12 -7.29
N VAL A 150 4.27 -18.92 -6.01
CA VAL A 150 3.36 -18.48 -4.95
C VAL A 150 3.89 -17.17 -4.39
N GLU A 151 3.22 -16.06 -4.68
CA GLU A 151 3.73 -14.72 -4.35
C GLU A 151 4.05 -14.56 -2.87
N GLY A 152 3.16 -14.97 -1.96
CA GLY A 152 3.39 -14.86 -0.52
C GLY A 152 4.63 -15.61 -0.04
N GLU A 153 4.93 -16.77 -0.63
CA GLU A 153 6.15 -17.54 -0.30
C GLU A 153 7.42 -16.83 -0.79
N LEU A 154 7.37 -16.24 -1.99
CA LEU A 154 8.50 -15.48 -2.53
C LEU A 154 8.77 -14.23 -1.68
N ASN A 155 7.71 -13.51 -1.29
CA ASN A 155 7.80 -12.31 -0.45
C ASN A 155 8.41 -12.63 0.91
N LEU A 156 7.96 -13.70 1.56
CA LEU A 156 8.50 -14.13 2.85
C LEU A 156 9.97 -14.52 2.75
N ARG A 157 10.35 -15.20 1.66
CA ARG A 157 11.75 -15.61 1.40
C ARG A 157 12.67 -14.40 1.23
N VAL A 158 12.28 -13.41 0.42
CA VAL A 158 13.02 -12.16 0.25
C VAL A 158 13.13 -11.42 1.58
N SER A 159 12.03 -11.32 2.33
CA SER A 159 11.98 -10.60 3.60
C SER A 159 12.91 -11.20 4.66
N ARG A 160 13.06 -12.52 4.72
CA ARG A 160 14.01 -13.19 5.65
C ARG A 160 15.47 -12.84 5.34
N ILE A 161 15.81 -12.68 4.07
CA ILE A 161 17.15 -12.27 3.66
C ILE A 161 17.34 -10.78 3.95
N LEU A 162 16.33 -9.96 3.64
CA LEU A 162 16.32 -8.53 3.89
C LEU A 162 16.49 -8.21 5.38
N GLU A 163 15.82 -8.95 6.27
CA GLU A 163 16.00 -8.81 7.71
C GLU A 163 17.48 -8.84 8.11
N LYS A 164 18.23 -9.84 7.63
CA LYS A 164 19.63 -9.98 7.95
C LYS A 164 20.42 -8.74 7.53
N ARG A 165 20.19 -8.22 6.31
CA ARG A 165 20.87 -7.04 5.78
C ARG A 165 20.57 -5.77 6.60
N LEU A 166 19.30 -5.60 6.98
CA LEU A 166 18.89 -4.44 7.78
C LEU A 166 19.46 -4.51 9.20
N ARG A 167 19.52 -5.69 9.81
CA ARG A 167 20.14 -5.91 11.13
C ARG A 167 21.65 -5.66 11.09
N GLU A 168 22.35 -6.11 10.06
CA GLU A 168 23.77 -5.84 9.84
C GLU A 168 24.04 -4.31 9.77
N ALA A 169 23.12 -3.55 9.15
CA ALA A 169 23.17 -2.09 9.09
C ALA A 169 22.72 -1.38 10.39
N GLY A 170 22.32 -2.11 11.42
CA GLY A 170 22.00 -1.59 12.76
C GLY A 170 20.53 -1.53 13.13
N ALA A 171 19.60 -1.89 12.24
CA ALA A 171 18.18 -1.84 12.53
C ALA A 171 17.73 -2.90 13.55
N ARG A 172 16.72 -2.58 14.35
CA ARG A 172 15.85 -3.56 14.98
C ARG A 172 14.73 -3.91 13.97
N VAL A 173 14.71 -5.16 13.53
CA VAL A 173 13.70 -5.61 12.57
C VAL A 173 12.58 -6.34 13.29
N VAL A 174 11.35 -5.98 12.95
CA VAL A 174 10.08 -6.57 13.42
C VAL A 174 9.23 -6.98 12.23
N TRP A 175 8.21 -7.82 12.46
CA TRP A 175 7.44 -8.45 11.38
C TRP A 175 5.94 -8.34 11.63
N THR A 176 5.16 -8.13 10.58
CA THR A 176 3.70 -8.27 10.64
C THR A 176 3.31 -9.74 10.77
N HIS A 177 4.00 -10.63 10.08
CA HIS A 177 3.89 -12.09 10.19
C HIS A 177 5.17 -12.77 9.68
N GLU A 178 5.45 -13.98 10.16
CA GLU A 178 6.69 -14.72 9.84
C GLU A 178 6.43 -16.07 9.15
N GLY A 179 5.20 -16.41 8.88
CA GLY A 179 4.79 -17.68 8.29
C GLY A 179 3.57 -17.56 7.40
N TYR A 180 2.93 -18.69 7.12
CA TYR A 180 1.77 -18.78 6.23
C TYR A 180 0.42 -18.80 6.98
N GLU A 181 0.44 -18.49 8.27
CA GLU A 181 -0.79 -18.33 9.04
C GLU A 181 -1.29 -16.88 8.95
N PRO A 182 -2.60 -16.68 8.71
CA PRO A 182 -3.18 -15.36 8.74
C PRO A 182 -3.01 -14.68 10.10
N THR A 183 -2.71 -13.39 10.09
CA THR A 183 -2.66 -12.56 11.31
C THR A 183 -4.06 -12.35 11.88
N THR A 184 -5.08 -12.28 11.03
CA THR A 184 -6.47 -12.20 11.47
C THR A 184 -6.95 -13.55 12.05
N PRO A 185 -7.68 -13.55 13.17
CA PRO A 185 -8.37 -14.75 13.67
C PRO A 185 -9.58 -15.13 12.81
N LEU A 186 -10.09 -14.22 11.98
CA LEU A 186 -11.24 -14.48 11.12
C LEU A 186 -10.88 -15.46 10.00
N ARG A 187 -11.93 -16.13 9.50
CA ARG A 187 -11.85 -16.99 8.32
C ARG A 187 -12.89 -16.51 7.28
N PRO A 188 -12.77 -16.89 6.01
CA PRO A 188 -13.72 -16.43 4.98
C PRO A 188 -15.19 -16.65 5.34
N ALA A 189 -15.51 -17.74 6.04
CA ALA A 189 -16.89 -18.03 6.45
C ALA A 189 -17.45 -17.04 7.47
N ASP A 190 -16.59 -16.46 8.31
CA ASP A 190 -16.99 -15.48 9.32
C ASP A 190 -17.40 -14.14 8.69
N LEU A 191 -17.03 -13.92 7.43
CA LEU A 191 -17.28 -12.70 6.66
C LEU A 191 -18.46 -12.83 5.68
N TYR A 192 -19.25 -13.89 5.77
CA TYR A 192 -20.46 -14.05 4.92
C TYR A 192 -21.50 -12.94 5.16
N PRO A 193 -21.79 -12.49 6.38
CA PRO A 193 -22.71 -11.37 6.61
C PRO A 193 -22.26 -10.10 5.88
N GLU A 194 -21.01 -9.70 6.04
CA GLU A 194 -20.42 -8.51 5.40
C GLU A 194 -20.40 -8.64 3.87
N ALA A 195 -20.12 -9.84 3.36
CA ALA A 195 -20.16 -10.12 1.92
C ALA A 195 -21.59 -10.00 1.36
N ILE A 196 -22.60 -10.43 2.11
CA ILE A 196 -24.01 -10.28 1.74
C ILE A 196 -24.40 -8.81 1.72
N ASP A 197 -24.07 -8.05 2.78
CA ASP A 197 -24.37 -6.63 2.88
C ASP A 197 -23.71 -5.84 1.73
N TYR A 198 -22.45 -6.12 1.45
CA TYR A 198 -21.73 -5.53 0.33
C TYR A 198 -22.41 -5.80 -1.02
N LEU A 199 -22.83 -7.05 -1.26
CA LEU A 199 -23.53 -7.44 -2.49
C LEU A 199 -24.92 -6.82 -2.61
N LEU A 200 -25.69 -6.76 -1.51
CA LEU A 200 -27.02 -6.14 -1.51
C LEU A 200 -26.95 -4.65 -1.86
N GLN A 201 -25.94 -3.97 -1.37
CA GLN A 201 -25.74 -2.56 -1.68
C GLN A 201 -25.26 -2.32 -3.12
N GLY A 202 -24.45 -3.22 -3.67
CA GLY A 202 -23.98 -3.16 -5.07
C GLY A 202 -25.02 -3.57 -6.11
N SER A 203 -25.89 -4.53 -5.80
CA SER A 203 -26.74 -5.22 -6.77
C SER A 203 -28.05 -4.52 -7.11
N ARG A 204 -28.43 -3.43 -6.44
CA ARG A 204 -29.67 -2.64 -6.73
C ARG A 204 -30.90 -3.50 -7.06
N GLY A 205 -31.15 -4.56 -6.32
CA GLY A 205 -32.34 -5.41 -6.48
C GLY A 205 -32.29 -6.45 -7.59
N VAL A 206 -31.12 -6.72 -8.18
CA VAL A 206 -30.94 -7.83 -9.11
C VAL A 206 -31.06 -9.15 -8.36
N ARG A 207 -32.10 -9.94 -8.67
CA ARG A 207 -32.24 -11.32 -8.14
C ARG A 207 -31.27 -12.23 -8.88
N LEU A 208 -30.27 -12.72 -8.19
CA LEU A 208 -29.37 -13.75 -8.70
C LEU A 208 -29.96 -15.16 -8.42
N PRO A 209 -29.77 -16.14 -9.33
CA PRO A 209 -30.07 -17.53 -9.03
C PRO A 209 -29.32 -17.97 -7.75
N ARG A 210 -29.99 -18.75 -6.90
CA ARG A 210 -29.46 -19.13 -5.56
C ARG A 210 -28.04 -19.72 -5.61
N TYR A 211 -27.75 -20.56 -6.61
CA TYR A 211 -26.41 -21.13 -6.79
C TYR A 211 -25.35 -20.08 -7.11
N SER A 212 -25.67 -19.13 -7.98
CA SER A 212 -24.78 -18.03 -8.34
C SER A 212 -24.58 -17.07 -7.16
N ALA A 213 -25.62 -16.82 -6.36
CA ALA A 213 -25.54 -16.00 -5.17
C ALA A 213 -24.59 -16.60 -4.13
N ASN A 214 -24.71 -17.89 -3.80
CA ASN A 214 -23.83 -18.55 -2.83
C ASN A 214 -22.35 -18.53 -3.25
N ARG A 215 -22.07 -18.72 -4.56
CA ARG A 215 -20.71 -18.63 -5.08
C ARG A 215 -20.16 -17.21 -5.00
N LEU A 216 -20.99 -16.22 -5.30
CA LEU A 216 -20.61 -14.82 -5.24
C LEU A 216 -20.36 -14.33 -3.80
N ILE A 217 -21.22 -14.77 -2.85
CA ILE A 217 -21.02 -14.49 -1.42
C ILE A 217 -19.69 -15.08 -0.96
N ARG A 218 -19.42 -16.36 -1.26
CA ARG A 218 -18.15 -17.00 -0.90
C ARG A 218 -16.95 -16.25 -1.47
N TRP A 219 -16.98 -15.93 -2.75
CA TRP A 219 -15.88 -15.20 -3.39
C TRP A 219 -15.66 -13.80 -2.78
N ASN A 220 -16.75 -13.06 -2.48
CA ASN A 220 -16.61 -11.77 -1.79
C ASN A 220 -16.09 -11.93 -0.35
N ALA A 221 -16.51 -12.94 0.37
CA ALA A 221 -15.99 -13.21 1.70
C ALA A 221 -14.51 -13.59 1.68
N GLU A 222 -14.07 -14.37 0.70
CA GLU A 222 -12.65 -14.64 0.44
C GLU A 222 -11.88 -13.34 0.17
N LEU A 223 -12.42 -12.43 -0.67
CA LEU A 223 -11.82 -11.12 -0.92
C LEU A 223 -11.73 -10.25 0.34
N LEU A 224 -12.80 -10.18 1.12
CA LEU A 224 -12.85 -9.42 2.37
C LEU A 224 -11.86 -9.98 3.40
N PHE A 225 -11.68 -11.28 3.43
CA PHE A 225 -10.74 -11.95 4.32
C PHE A 225 -9.30 -11.47 4.05
N TYR A 226 -8.76 -11.72 2.85
CA TYR A 226 -7.34 -11.45 2.63
C TYR A 226 -7.03 -9.99 2.30
N ARG A 227 -7.99 -9.23 1.72
CA ARG A 227 -7.75 -7.81 1.37
C ARG A 227 -8.11 -6.84 2.48
N SER A 228 -9.03 -7.19 3.36
CA SER A 228 -9.50 -6.27 4.39
C SER A 228 -9.17 -6.76 5.79
N ALA A 229 -9.70 -7.89 6.22
CA ALA A 229 -9.54 -8.38 7.58
C ALA A 229 -8.07 -8.69 7.93
N GLU A 230 -7.36 -9.33 7.02
CA GLU A 230 -5.95 -9.65 7.20
C GLU A 230 -5.09 -8.37 7.31
N ILE A 231 -5.26 -7.43 6.37
CA ILE A 231 -4.46 -6.21 6.38
C ILE A 231 -4.80 -5.33 7.60
N GLN A 232 -6.06 -5.32 8.04
CA GLN A 232 -6.44 -4.62 9.27
C GLN A 232 -5.83 -5.26 10.53
N ALA A 233 -5.76 -6.58 10.59
CA ALA A 233 -5.09 -7.26 11.70
C ALA A 233 -3.59 -6.95 11.73
N ARG A 234 -2.93 -6.94 10.58
CA ARG A 234 -1.54 -6.48 10.45
C ARG A 234 -1.39 -5.01 10.86
N ALA A 235 -2.35 -4.16 10.47
CA ALA A 235 -2.34 -2.74 10.84
C ALA A 235 -2.44 -2.53 12.35
N ARG A 236 -3.33 -3.25 13.05
CA ARG A 236 -3.39 -3.20 14.51
C ARG A 236 -2.05 -3.58 15.12
N ARG A 237 -1.43 -4.67 14.64
CA ARG A 237 -0.12 -5.09 15.12
C ARG A 237 0.96 -4.02 14.88
N VAL A 238 1.02 -3.42 13.69
CA VAL A 238 1.97 -2.33 13.37
C VAL A 238 1.74 -1.13 14.27
N ASN A 239 0.50 -0.68 14.41
CA ASN A 239 0.15 0.59 15.03
C ASN A 239 0.19 0.53 16.56
N GLU A 240 -0.17 -0.61 17.16
CA GLU A 240 -0.34 -0.75 18.61
C GLU A 240 0.87 -1.44 19.27
N GLU A 241 1.44 -2.47 18.61
CA GLU A 241 2.48 -3.32 19.21
C GLU A 241 3.88 -2.96 18.71
N LEU A 242 4.08 -2.87 17.39
CA LEU A 242 5.39 -2.80 16.76
C LEU A 242 5.94 -1.37 16.67
N ARG A 243 5.11 -0.41 16.32
CA ARG A 243 5.39 1.03 16.20
C ARG A 243 6.72 1.31 15.49
N PRO A 244 6.87 0.90 14.23
CA PRO A 244 8.13 1.04 13.50
C PRO A 244 8.37 2.47 13.03
N ASP A 245 9.66 2.79 12.76
CA ASP A 245 10.06 4.03 12.10
C ASP A 245 9.83 3.97 10.58
N LEU A 246 9.77 2.75 10.02
CA LEU A 246 9.51 2.50 8.61
C LEU A 246 8.90 1.10 8.43
N THR A 247 7.86 0.98 7.64
CA THR A 247 7.33 -0.31 7.19
C THR A 247 7.65 -0.53 5.71
N LEU A 248 8.21 -1.71 5.40
CA LEU A 248 8.49 -2.16 4.04
C LEU A 248 7.53 -3.28 3.67
N CYS A 249 6.58 -3.02 2.79
CA CYS A 249 5.72 -4.05 2.21
C CYS A 249 6.43 -4.64 0.98
N ILE A 250 6.78 -5.92 1.05
CA ILE A 250 7.55 -6.62 0.01
C ILE A 250 6.63 -7.47 -0.82
N HIS A 251 6.60 -7.19 -2.12
CA HIS A 251 5.77 -7.90 -3.10
C HIS A 251 6.57 -8.27 -4.35
N PHE A 252 6.10 -9.29 -5.03
CA PHE A 252 6.36 -9.48 -6.44
C PHE A 252 5.13 -9.00 -7.23
N ASN A 253 5.32 -8.73 -8.51
CA ASN A 253 4.26 -8.28 -9.41
C ASN A 253 4.00 -9.31 -10.51
N ALA A 254 2.96 -9.12 -11.30
CA ALA A 254 2.69 -9.89 -12.51
C ALA A 254 2.05 -9.02 -13.58
N ALA A 255 2.53 -9.15 -14.82
CA ALA A 255 1.83 -8.56 -15.96
C ALA A 255 0.49 -9.29 -16.17
N PRO A 256 -0.59 -8.58 -16.56
CA PRO A 256 -1.87 -9.20 -16.84
C PRO A 256 -1.79 -10.30 -17.90
N TRP A 257 -2.54 -11.40 -17.71
CA TRP A 257 -2.72 -12.45 -18.73
C TRP A 257 -4.20 -12.52 -19.17
N PRO A 258 -4.54 -11.86 -20.27
CA PRO A 258 -5.90 -11.81 -20.75
C PRO A 258 -6.49 -13.21 -21.03
N GLY A 259 -7.77 -13.40 -20.69
CA GLY A 259 -8.48 -14.67 -20.92
C GLY A 259 -8.11 -15.79 -19.93
N GLY A 260 -7.55 -15.45 -18.76
CA GLY A 260 -7.28 -16.40 -17.69
C GLY A 260 -6.20 -17.46 -18.00
N ARG A 261 -5.49 -17.32 -19.12
CA ARG A 261 -4.37 -18.20 -19.49
C ARG A 261 -3.06 -17.55 -19.10
N ILE A 262 -2.31 -18.23 -18.24
CA ILE A 262 -0.98 -17.81 -17.83
C ILE A 262 -0.09 -17.64 -19.06
N ARG A 263 0.53 -16.46 -19.17
CA ARG A 263 1.48 -16.14 -20.24
C ARG A 263 2.73 -15.51 -19.66
N LEU A 264 3.87 -15.98 -20.13
CA LEU A 264 5.13 -15.30 -19.88
C LEU A 264 5.23 -14.04 -20.76
N THR A 265 5.56 -12.93 -20.13
CA THR A 265 5.85 -11.65 -20.79
C THR A 265 7.36 -11.45 -20.98
N SER A 266 7.75 -10.38 -21.67
CA SER A 266 9.15 -9.90 -21.74
C SER A 266 9.26 -8.46 -21.24
N ALA A 267 8.31 -8.01 -20.45
CA ALA A 267 8.24 -6.65 -19.98
C ALA A 267 8.32 -6.62 -18.45
N ASN A 268 9.54 -6.80 -17.92
CA ASN A 268 9.76 -6.65 -16.49
C ASN A 268 9.87 -5.16 -16.13
N ARG A 269 9.21 -4.76 -15.04
CA ARG A 269 9.12 -3.38 -14.57
C ARG A 269 9.12 -3.35 -13.05
N LEU A 270 9.35 -2.16 -12.52
CA LEU A 270 9.30 -1.88 -11.09
C LEU A 270 8.39 -0.68 -10.81
N VAL A 271 7.64 -0.74 -9.74
CA VAL A 271 6.97 0.40 -9.14
C VAL A 271 7.05 0.33 -7.62
N LEU A 272 7.16 1.48 -6.99
CA LEU A 272 7.04 1.63 -5.56
C LEU A 272 5.88 2.58 -5.26
N PHE A 273 5.09 2.27 -4.24
CA PHE A 273 3.99 3.13 -3.85
C PHE A 273 4.26 3.80 -2.51
N ALA A 274 4.14 5.12 -2.50
CA ALA A 274 3.91 5.93 -1.34
C ALA A 274 2.41 6.14 -1.15
N HIS A 275 1.98 6.46 0.07
CA HIS A 275 0.57 6.68 0.35
C HIS A 275 0.05 7.99 -0.25
N GLY A 276 -1.14 7.96 -0.88
CA GLY A 276 -1.81 9.13 -1.45
C GLY A 276 -2.81 8.77 -2.55
N SER A 277 -3.24 9.77 -3.31
CA SER A 277 -4.11 9.58 -4.50
C SER A 277 -5.45 8.93 -4.20
N TYR A 278 -6.27 9.60 -3.38
CA TYR A 278 -7.64 9.15 -3.12
C TYR A 278 -8.57 9.48 -4.28
N THR A 279 -9.45 8.55 -4.60
CA THR A 279 -10.53 8.77 -5.57
C THR A 279 -11.78 9.35 -4.89
N ALA A 280 -12.67 9.93 -5.68
CA ALA A 280 -13.93 10.45 -5.17
C ALA A 280 -14.83 9.36 -4.53
N ASP A 281 -14.78 8.14 -5.04
CA ASP A 281 -15.53 7.01 -4.51
C ASP A 281 -14.98 6.55 -3.15
N GLU A 282 -13.66 6.54 -2.99
CA GLU A 282 -13.01 6.25 -1.70
C GLU A 282 -13.35 7.32 -0.66
N LEU A 283 -13.35 8.59 -1.05
CA LEU A 283 -13.69 9.71 -0.16
C LEU A 283 -15.19 9.80 0.19
N ALA A 284 -16.02 8.93 -0.33
CA ALA A 284 -17.39 8.77 0.17
C ALA A 284 -17.45 8.08 1.54
N TYR A 285 -16.41 7.32 1.92
CA TYR A 285 -16.34 6.60 3.19
C TYR A 285 -15.67 7.42 4.30
N ASP A 286 -16.22 7.37 5.51
CA ASP A 286 -15.71 8.14 6.65
C ASP A 286 -14.35 7.60 7.14
N ASP A 287 -14.14 6.29 7.14
CA ASP A 287 -12.84 5.68 7.47
C ASP A 287 -11.73 6.12 6.49
N GLN A 288 -12.04 6.26 5.21
CA GLN A 288 -11.10 6.76 4.21
C GLN A 288 -10.73 8.22 4.46
N LYS A 289 -11.72 9.07 4.76
CA LYS A 289 -11.49 10.48 5.15
C LYS A 289 -10.64 10.57 6.40
N PHE A 290 -10.92 9.74 7.42
CA PHE A 290 -10.14 9.68 8.65
C PHE A 290 -8.69 9.33 8.39
N ARG A 291 -8.44 8.27 7.60
CA ARG A 291 -7.08 7.83 7.27
C ARG A 291 -6.32 8.85 6.44
N LEU A 292 -6.99 9.51 5.49
CA LEU A 292 -6.41 10.62 4.75
C LEU A 292 -5.95 11.74 5.71
N MET A 293 -6.83 12.20 6.61
CA MET A 293 -6.51 13.25 7.59
C MET A 293 -5.35 12.83 8.49
N ARG A 294 -5.35 11.57 8.98
CA ARG A 294 -4.29 11.04 9.83
C ARG A 294 -2.94 11.05 9.11
N LYS A 295 -2.86 10.51 7.91
CA LYS A 295 -1.63 10.46 7.11
C LYS A 295 -1.13 11.85 6.70
N LEU A 296 -2.05 12.76 6.41
CA LEU A 296 -1.71 14.15 6.11
C LEU A 296 -1.05 14.83 7.33
N LEU A 297 -1.58 14.60 8.53
CA LEU A 297 -1.03 15.12 9.79
C LEU A 297 0.30 14.47 10.16
N GLU A 298 0.46 13.16 9.97
CA GLU A 298 1.71 12.43 10.21
C GLU A 298 2.88 12.97 9.36
N GLY A 299 2.62 13.36 8.11
CA GLY A 299 3.64 13.96 7.24
C GLY A 299 4.74 12.99 6.79
N SER A 300 4.49 11.69 6.77
CA SER A 300 5.45 10.63 6.43
C SER A 300 5.88 10.59 4.96
N THR A 301 5.17 11.28 4.08
CA THR A 301 5.30 11.23 2.62
C THR A 301 6.73 11.46 2.10
N ALA A 302 7.47 12.40 2.70
CA ALA A 302 8.84 12.70 2.25
C ALA A 302 9.78 11.49 2.46
N VAL A 303 9.63 10.77 3.57
CA VAL A 303 10.39 9.55 3.86
C VAL A 303 9.99 8.44 2.90
N GLU A 304 8.69 8.23 2.68
CA GLU A 304 8.17 7.20 1.77
C GLU A 304 8.70 7.39 0.34
N VAL A 305 8.62 8.62 -0.17
CA VAL A 305 9.11 8.97 -1.52
C VAL A 305 10.63 8.87 -1.60
N GLY A 306 11.36 9.35 -0.59
CA GLY A 306 12.82 9.31 -0.58
C GLY A 306 13.37 7.89 -0.52
N VAL A 307 12.85 7.06 0.37
CA VAL A 307 13.23 5.63 0.46
C VAL A 307 12.85 4.89 -0.83
N GLY A 308 11.63 5.11 -1.33
CA GLY A 308 11.18 4.51 -2.57
C GLY A 308 12.06 4.90 -3.76
N ALA A 309 12.44 6.17 -3.89
CA ALA A 309 13.33 6.64 -4.94
C ALA A 309 14.71 5.97 -4.88
N ALA A 310 15.28 5.87 -3.67
CA ALA A 310 16.57 5.22 -3.47
C ALA A 310 16.53 3.71 -3.83
N ILE A 311 15.47 2.99 -3.45
CA ILE A 311 15.27 1.59 -3.84
C ILE A 311 15.15 1.49 -5.36
N GLY A 312 14.29 2.31 -5.98
CA GLY A 312 14.07 2.29 -7.43
C GLY A 312 15.35 2.52 -8.23
N GLU A 313 16.22 3.40 -7.74
CA GLU A 313 17.51 3.67 -8.38
C GLU A 313 18.45 2.45 -8.32
N ARG A 314 18.48 1.70 -7.19
CA ARG A 314 19.27 0.46 -7.10
C ARG A 314 18.80 -0.60 -8.10
N PHE A 315 17.48 -0.78 -8.24
CA PHE A 315 16.95 -1.69 -9.26
C PHE A 315 17.29 -1.25 -10.69
N ARG A 316 17.29 0.06 -10.95
CA ARG A 316 17.69 0.61 -12.24
C ARG A 316 19.16 0.31 -12.55
N GLU A 317 20.05 0.56 -11.59
CA GLU A 317 21.49 0.41 -11.77
C GLU A 317 21.91 -1.06 -11.96
N VAL A 318 21.36 -1.95 -11.16
CA VAL A 318 21.83 -3.35 -11.12
C VAL A 318 21.05 -4.26 -12.08
N TRP A 319 19.73 -4.13 -12.12
CA TRP A 319 18.88 -4.97 -12.97
C TRP A 319 18.43 -4.29 -14.25
N GLY A 320 18.62 -2.97 -14.40
CA GLY A 320 18.21 -2.22 -15.57
C GLY A 320 16.69 -2.13 -15.73
N PHE A 321 15.92 -2.29 -14.64
CA PHE A 321 14.47 -2.27 -14.70
C PHE A 321 13.96 -0.89 -15.10
N ARG A 322 12.94 -0.89 -15.94
CA ARG A 322 12.20 0.32 -16.30
C ARG A 322 11.09 0.57 -15.28
N PRO A 323 10.72 1.83 -15.04
CA PRO A 323 9.59 2.15 -14.20
C PRO A 323 8.27 1.67 -14.84
N GLU A 324 7.33 1.21 -14.03
CA GLU A 324 5.93 1.05 -14.42
C GLU A 324 5.25 2.41 -14.45
N SER A 325 4.26 2.57 -15.31
CA SER A 325 3.52 3.83 -15.44
C SER A 325 2.04 3.65 -15.14
N TYR A 326 1.55 4.49 -14.25
CA TYR A 326 0.12 4.59 -13.91
C TYR A 326 -0.53 5.86 -14.47
N ALA A 327 0.14 6.53 -15.43
CA ALA A 327 -0.42 7.72 -16.08
C ALA A 327 -1.80 7.40 -16.69
N GLY A 328 -2.79 8.22 -16.36
CA GLY A 328 -4.17 8.06 -16.83
C GLY A 328 -4.98 6.97 -16.11
N SER A 329 -4.47 6.35 -15.06
CA SER A 329 -5.22 5.32 -14.30
C SER A 329 -6.42 5.89 -13.54
N GLY A 330 -6.38 7.16 -13.15
CA GLY A 330 -7.40 7.83 -12.34
C GLY A 330 -7.35 7.52 -10.84
N TYR A 331 -6.54 6.54 -10.41
CA TYR A 331 -6.40 6.13 -9.00
C TYR A 331 -4.96 6.21 -8.47
N SER A 332 -4.05 6.72 -9.27
CA SER A 332 -2.64 6.89 -8.91
C SER A 332 -2.06 8.08 -9.65
N HIS A 333 -1.13 8.81 -9.04
CA HIS A 333 -0.41 9.88 -9.73
C HIS A 333 1.08 9.88 -9.38
N ALA A 334 1.88 10.45 -10.28
CA ALA A 334 3.34 10.48 -10.12
C ALA A 334 3.73 11.40 -8.95
N THR A 335 4.77 11.00 -8.19
CA THR A 335 5.31 11.84 -7.11
C THR A 335 6.11 13.04 -7.62
N GLY A 336 6.56 12.98 -8.87
CA GLY A 336 7.46 13.97 -9.47
C GLY A 336 8.93 13.85 -9.04
N ALA A 337 9.21 13.14 -7.95
CA ALA A 337 10.57 12.98 -7.43
C ALA A 337 11.35 11.82 -8.07
N SER A 338 10.64 10.76 -8.45
CA SER A 338 11.23 9.57 -9.08
C SER A 338 10.23 8.93 -10.03
N PRO A 339 10.65 8.45 -11.21
CA PRO A 339 9.75 7.76 -12.12
C PRO A 339 9.29 6.39 -11.59
N TYR A 340 9.96 5.87 -10.56
CA TYR A 340 9.63 4.59 -9.92
C TYR A 340 8.60 4.73 -8.80
N VAL A 341 8.37 5.94 -8.26
CA VAL A 341 7.50 6.15 -7.09
C VAL A 341 6.22 6.85 -7.48
N TRP A 342 5.10 6.21 -7.16
CA TRP A 342 3.76 6.70 -7.43
C TRP A 342 2.96 6.80 -6.13
N TYR A 343 2.09 7.80 -6.03
CA TYR A 343 1.09 7.86 -4.97
C TYR A 343 -0.08 6.96 -5.30
N ARG A 344 -0.46 6.13 -4.33
CA ARG A 344 -1.63 5.26 -4.45
C ARG A 344 -2.23 4.95 -3.09
N ASN A 345 -3.58 4.94 -3.03
CA ASN A 345 -4.31 4.59 -1.81
C ASN A 345 -4.45 3.05 -1.69
N LEU A 346 -3.35 2.36 -1.38
CA LEU A 346 -3.38 0.94 -1.04
C LEU A 346 -3.80 0.76 0.42
N ILE A 347 -4.45 -0.38 0.73
CA ILE A 347 -4.97 -0.62 2.08
C ILE A 347 -3.84 -0.62 3.12
N ALA A 348 -2.73 -1.33 2.88
CA ALA A 348 -1.59 -1.36 3.79
C ALA A 348 -1.00 0.04 4.01
N ASN A 349 -0.72 0.79 2.94
CA ASN A 349 -0.18 2.15 3.04
C ASN A 349 -1.10 3.09 3.83
N ARG A 350 -2.42 2.93 3.68
CA ARG A 350 -3.43 3.72 4.38
C ARG A 350 -3.55 3.35 5.84
N MET A 351 -3.49 2.05 6.15
CA MET A 351 -3.83 1.53 7.48
C MET A 351 -2.65 1.52 8.46
N PHE A 352 -1.41 1.36 7.96
CA PHE A 352 -0.22 1.34 8.79
C PHE A 352 0.20 2.76 9.13
N ASP A 353 0.43 3.04 10.40
CA ASP A 353 0.90 4.34 10.88
C ASP A 353 2.38 4.56 10.52
N GLY A 354 2.79 5.82 10.42
CA GLY A 354 4.14 6.20 10.03
C GLY A 354 4.46 5.97 8.55
N PRO A 355 5.73 6.03 8.15
CA PRO A 355 6.17 5.83 6.77
C PRO A 355 5.97 4.39 6.29
N VAL A 356 5.37 4.22 5.12
CA VAL A 356 5.13 2.91 4.49
C VAL A 356 5.60 2.94 3.04
N VAL A 357 6.55 2.09 2.70
CA VAL A 357 7.01 1.92 1.31
C VAL A 357 6.55 0.56 0.79
N PHE A 358 5.73 0.58 -0.24
CA PHE A 358 5.21 -0.62 -0.86
C PHE A 358 6.03 -0.92 -2.12
N VAL A 359 6.76 -2.02 -2.11
CA VAL A 359 7.65 -2.43 -3.20
C VAL A 359 6.93 -3.47 -4.05
N GLU A 360 6.41 -3.05 -5.20
CA GLU A 360 5.89 -3.93 -6.24
C GLU A 360 7.06 -4.34 -7.14
N GLY A 361 7.72 -5.40 -6.75
CA GLY A 361 8.97 -5.87 -7.33
C GLY A 361 8.84 -6.48 -8.72
N PRO A 362 9.75 -7.37 -9.10
CA PRO A 362 9.81 -7.91 -10.44
C PRO A 362 8.56 -8.71 -10.81
N TYR A 363 8.23 -8.73 -12.10
CA TYR A 363 7.11 -9.51 -12.61
C TYR A 363 7.43 -11.01 -12.60
N MET A 364 6.74 -11.76 -11.73
CA MET A 364 6.90 -13.22 -11.62
C MET A 364 6.69 -13.96 -12.95
N ASN A 365 5.85 -13.40 -13.83
CA ASN A 365 5.55 -13.95 -15.15
C ASN A 365 6.36 -13.29 -16.28
N ASP A 366 7.40 -12.49 -15.98
CA ASP A 366 8.44 -12.20 -16.98
C ASP A 366 9.26 -13.43 -17.27
N ARG A 367 9.58 -13.68 -18.54
CA ARG A 367 10.24 -14.92 -18.99
C ARG A 367 11.60 -15.17 -18.34
N GLU A 368 12.41 -14.14 -18.18
CA GLU A 368 13.73 -14.27 -17.55
C GLU A 368 13.57 -14.41 -16.04
N MET A 369 12.72 -13.59 -15.44
CA MET A 369 12.44 -13.63 -14.00
C MET A 369 11.82 -14.96 -13.58
N TYR A 370 10.84 -15.46 -14.34
CA TYR A 370 10.25 -16.78 -14.10
C TYR A 370 11.31 -17.88 -14.04
N ARG A 371 12.21 -17.92 -15.03
CA ARG A 371 13.32 -18.92 -15.04
C ARG A 371 14.25 -18.73 -13.86
N TRP A 372 14.45 -17.50 -13.44
CA TRP A 372 15.32 -17.19 -12.32
C TRP A 372 14.68 -17.60 -10.99
N ILE A 373 13.38 -17.39 -10.80
CA ILE A 373 12.60 -17.92 -9.68
C ILE A 373 12.63 -19.45 -9.66
N GLN A 374 12.43 -20.10 -10.82
CA GLN A 374 12.46 -21.55 -10.95
C GLN A 374 13.86 -22.16 -10.72
N ALA A 375 14.91 -21.39 -10.80
CA ALA A 375 16.26 -21.85 -10.45
C ALA A 375 16.41 -22.16 -8.94
N GLY A 376 15.47 -21.70 -8.11
CA GLY A 376 15.41 -21.95 -6.67
C GLY A 376 16.52 -21.22 -5.90
N GLU A 377 16.83 -21.71 -4.70
CA GLU A 377 17.93 -21.19 -3.89
C GLU A 377 19.25 -21.89 -4.28
N TYR A 378 20.30 -21.08 -4.39
CA TYR A 378 21.67 -21.55 -4.65
C TYR A 378 22.68 -20.50 -4.15
N GLU A 379 23.91 -20.93 -4.00
CA GLU A 379 25.03 -20.07 -3.64
C GLU A 379 25.95 -19.82 -4.86
N GLY A 380 26.62 -18.67 -4.85
CA GLY A 380 27.48 -18.25 -5.96
C GLY A 380 26.69 -17.91 -7.22
N GLY A 381 27.32 -18.11 -8.37
CA GLY A 381 26.74 -17.87 -9.68
C GLY A 381 26.17 -19.13 -10.31
N LYS A 382 25.02 -19.02 -10.98
CA LYS A 382 24.37 -20.07 -11.76
C LYS A 382 23.99 -19.56 -13.15
N ALA A 383 24.14 -20.39 -14.17
CA ALA A 383 23.68 -20.04 -15.52
C ALA A 383 22.15 -20.07 -15.56
N VAL A 384 21.52 -18.89 -15.63
CA VAL A 384 20.07 -18.73 -15.71
C VAL A 384 19.73 -17.82 -16.88
N ALA A 385 18.85 -18.27 -17.78
CA ALA A 385 18.43 -17.55 -18.98
C ALA A 385 19.62 -17.01 -19.81
N GLY A 386 20.70 -17.79 -19.92
CA GLY A 386 21.89 -17.45 -20.71
C GLY A 386 22.87 -16.47 -20.05
N ARG A 387 22.68 -16.14 -18.78
CA ARG A 387 23.57 -15.25 -18.01
C ARG A 387 23.99 -15.93 -16.70
N ASN A 388 25.22 -15.65 -16.24
CA ASN A 388 25.62 -16.04 -14.89
C ASN A 388 24.99 -15.07 -13.90
N ARG A 389 24.17 -15.56 -12.96
CA ARG A 389 23.41 -14.76 -12.01
C ARG A 389 23.58 -15.27 -10.58
N GLY A 390 23.54 -14.39 -9.62
CA GLY A 390 23.35 -14.73 -8.21
C GLY A 390 21.94 -15.24 -7.94
N ASN A 391 21.64 -15.54 -6.69
CA ASN A 391 20.31 -15.97 -6.28
C ASN A 391 19.32 -14.79 -6.33
N VAL A 392 18.20 -14.93 -7.01
CA VAL A 392 17.22 -13.85 -7.22
C VAL A 392 16.67 -13.26 -5.91
N PHE A 393 16.43 -14.09 -4.91
CA PHE A 393 15.87 -13.63 -3.63
C PHE A 393 16.89 -12.83 -2.84
N ARG A 394 18.17 -13.21 -2.91
CA ARG A 394 19.27 -12.47 -2.31
C ARG A 394 19.50 -11.13 -3.02
N GLU A 395 19.57 -11.14 -4.34
CA GLU A 395 19.75 -9.90 -5.10
C GLU A 395 18.60 -8.93 -4.88
N TYR A 396 17.35 -9.40 -4.86
CA TYR A 396 16.19 -8.54 -4.55
C TYR A 396 16.32 -7.93 -3.15
N ALA A 397 16.58 -8.75 -2.15
CA ALA A 397 16.74 -8.28 -0.78
C ALA A 397 17.90 -7.29 -0.63
N ASP A 398 19.03 -7.54 -1.30
CA ASP A 398 20.20 -6.65 -1.30
C ASP A 398 19.86 -5.30 -1.91
N LEU A 399 19.15 -5.24 -3.06
CA LEU A 399 18.74 -3.99 -3.70
C LEU A 399 17.82 -3.15 -2.82
N VAL A 400 16.85 -3.78 -2.15
CA VAL A 400 15.98 -3.08 -1.20
C VAL A 400 16.79 -2.57 0.00
N ALA A 401 17.63 -3.42 0.59
CA ALA A 401 18.47 -3.02 1.73
C ALA A 401 19.40 -1.86 1.39
N GLU A 402 20.11 -1.95 0.25
CA GLU A 402 21.03 -0.90 -0.22
C GLU A 402 20.29 0.43 -0.46
N GLY A 403 19.07 0.40 -1.01
CA GLY A 403 18.25 1.59 -1.18
C GLY A 403 17.87 2.24 0.16
N VAL A 404 17.37 1.44 1.11
CA VAL A 404 17.03 1.91 2.47
C VAL A 404 18.27 2.47 3.18
N ILE A 405 19.36 1.71 3.22
CA ILE A 405 20.64 2.11 3.85
C ILE A 405 21.18 3.39 3.20
N GLY A 406 21.15 3.47 1.89
CA GLY A 406 21.60 4.64 1.12
C GLY A 406 20.81 5.89 1.47
N TYR A 407 19.48 5.79 1.56
CA TYR A 407 18.63 6.88 1.98
C TYR A 407 19.01 7.40 3.37
N PHE A 408 19.04 6.53 4.39
CA PHE A 408 19.36 6.96 5.76
C PHE A 408 20.78 7.50 5.89
N ARG A 409 21.74 6.94 5.17
CA ARG A 409 23.12 7.46 5.13
C ARG A 409 23.19 8.88 4.53
N SER A 410 22.41 9.17 3.49
CA SER A 410 22.36 10.50 2.91
C SER A 410 21.75 11.55 3.84
N GLN A 411 20.85 11.14 4.72
CA GLN A 411 20.27 12.03 5.74
C GLN A 411 21.26 12.34 6.88
N ALA A 412 22.21 11.45 7.17
CA ALA A 412 23.17 11.63 8.27
C ALA A 412 24.13 12.81 8.07
N GLY A 413 24.30 13.32 6.84
CA GLY A 413 25.15 14.46 6.49
C GLY A 413 24.42 15.77 6.22
N SER A 414 23.09 15.80 6.29
CA SER A 414 22.30 16.98 5.94
C SER A 414 21.50 17.48 7.14
N PRO A 415 21.43 18.78 7.42
CA PRO A 415 20.39 19.29 8.33
C PRO A 415 19.02 18.89 7.76
N PRO A 416 17.98 18.70 8.60
CA PRO A 416 16.66 18.27 8.14
C PRO A 416 16.24 19.19 6.99
N ALA A 417 16.16 18.61 5.80
CA ALA A 417 15.74 19.35 4.63
C ALA A 417 14.24 19.63 4.80
N PHE A 418 13.94 20.80 5.33
CA PHE A 418 12.70 21.45 4.93
C PHE A 418 12.83 21.60 3.41
N THR A 419 12.16 20.75 2.65
CA THR A 419 12.02 20.96 1.23
C THR A 419 11.26 22.27 1.07
N ASN A 420 12.03 23.35 0.90
CA ASN A 420 11.53 24.59 0.33
C ASN A 420 11.02 24.21 -1.07
N TYR A 421 9.74 23.93 -1.15
CA TYR A 421 9.05 23.92 -2.42
C TYR A 421 8.95 25.36 -2.88
N SER A 422 10.01 25.82 -3.56
CA SER A 422 9.91 27.04 -4.37
C SER A 422 8.90 26.82 -5.49
N PRO A 423 8.13 27.85 -5.86
CA PRO A 423 6.96 27.79 -6.73
C PRO A 423 7.23 27.29 -8.13
#